data_6d63b47de9aa74832fe12c9e7bd13cc9
#
_entry.id   6d63b47de9aa74832fe12c9e7bd13cc9
#
_cell.length_a   1.000
_cell.length_b   1.000
_cell.length_c   1.000
_cell.angle_alpha   90.00
_cell.angle_beta   90.00
_cell.angle_gamma   90.00
#
_symmetry.space_group_name_H-M   'P 1'
#
loop_
_entity.id
_entity.type
_entity.pdbx_description
1 polymer ?
#
loop_
_entity_poly.entity_id
_entity_poly.type
_entity_poly.pdbx_seq_one_letter_code
_entity_poly.pdbx_strand_id
1 'polypeptide(L)'
;MLFRSGRLRLEYGKTVISYQTIYRAIYRGHFDDNSLSHGARGVIRKLRHRGKTRHTKGYVENRGKISISHTIHEKPEDANNRTRIGDWEDDTVAGKTGKSCLVTLTDRYYRFLKIQKVAVKKSKLVIEAMVKMLEPLTKHTVTPDRGKEFTYHQKLCDQLKI
;
A
#
# COMPACT_ATOMS: atom_id res chain seq x y z
N MET A 1 10.34 -18.26 18.41
CA MET A 1 9.87 -19.65 18.45
C MET A 1 10.90 -20.65 17.94
N LEU A 2 11.59 -20.38 16.83
CA LEU A 2 12.76 -21.16 16.40
C LEU A 2 13.78 -21.38 17.55
N PHE A 3 13.99 -20.36 18.37
CA PHE A 3 14.90 -20.43 19.52
C PHE A 3 14.45 -21.42 20.62
N ARG A 4 13.15 -21.66 20.80
CA ARG A 4 12.66 -22.55 21.85
C ARG A 4 12.85 -24.03 21.50
N SER A 5 12.58 -24.46 20.27
CA SER A 5 12.87 -25.85 19.85
C SER A 5 14.38 -26.12 19.82
N GLY A 6 15.19 -25.10 19.42
CA GLY A 6 16.65 -25.19 19.50
C GLY A 6 17.16 -25.26 20.92
N ARG A 7 16.58 -24.49 21.85
CA ARG A 7 16.94 -24.56 23.27
C ARG A 7 16.62 -25.92 23.88
N LEU A 8 15.45 -26.48 23.63
CA LEU A 8 15.09 -27.83 24.08
C LEU A 8 16.06 -28.87 23.52
N ARG A 9 16.50 -28.75 22.29
CA ARG A 9 17.51 -29.63 21.69
C ARG A 9 18.85 -29.52 22.42
N LEU A 10 19.26 -28.32 22.82
CA LEU A 10 20.49 -28.10 23.60
C LEU A 10 20.38 -28.70 25.02
N GLU A 11 19.26 -28.51 25.70
CA GLU A 11 19.02 -28.97 27.07
C GLU A 11 18.90 -30.50 27.15
N TYR A 12 18.29 -31.14 26.16
CA TYR A 12 18.03 -32.59 26.17
C TYR A 12 18.93 -33.39 25.24
N GLY A 13 19.88 -32.78 24.54
CA GLY A 13 20.79 -33.45 23.60
C GLY A 13 20.13 -34.09 22.37
N LYS A 14 18.81 -34.00 22.25
CA LYS A 14 18.02 -34.57 21.14
C LYS A 14 16.88 -33.66 20.72
N THR A 15 16.34 -33.86 19.52
CA THR A 15 15.18 -33.11 19.04
C THR A 15 13.92 -33.58 19.76
N VAL A 16 13.45 -32.83 20.76
CA VAL A 16 12.24 -33.11 21.54
C VAL A 16 10.99 -32.75 20.76
N ILE A 17 10.99 -31.56 20.13
CA ILE A 17 9.85 -31.05 19.37
C ILE A 17 10.32 -30.12 18.23
N SER A 18 9.70 -30.22 17.06
CA SER A 18 10.00 -29.32 15.95
C SER A 18 9.27 -27.99 16.12
N TYR A 19 9.84 -26.91 15.55
CA TYR A 19 9.17 -25.63 15.52
C TYR A 19 7.83 -25.70 14.77
N GLN A 20 7.72 -26.53 13.75
CA GLN A 20 6.47 -26.74 13.00
C GLN A 20 5.36 -27.31 13.89
N THR A 21 5.70 -28.28 14.75
CA THR A 21 4.73 -28.86 15.70
C THR A 21 4.23 -27.80 16.69
N ILE A 22 5.11 -26.93 17.19
CA ILE A 22 4.73 -25.82 18.08
C ILE A 22 3.76 -24.87 17.34
N TYR A 23 4.07 -24.49 16.11
CA TYR A 23 3.16 -23.62 15.33
C TYR A 23 1.81 -24.29 15.05
N ARG A 24 1.80 -25.58 14.67
CA ARG A 24 0.55 -26.33 14.48
C ARG A 24 -0.32 -26.34 15.73
N ALA A 25 0.29 -26.55 16.90
CA ALA A 25 -0.44 -26.52 18.17
C ALA A 25 -1.04 -25.12 18.46
N ILE A 26 -0.30 -24.04 18.18
CA ILE A 26 -0.81 -22.67 18.31
C ILE A 26 -1.97 -22.43 17.33
N TYR A 27 -1.84 -22.83 16.07
CA TYR A 27 -2.91 -22.66 15.07
C TYR A 27 -4.15 -23.51 15.37
N ARG A 28 -4.01 -24.62 16.11
CA ARG A 28 -5.12 -25.45 16.59
C ARG A 28 -5.74 -24.95 17.90
N GLY A 29 -5.19 -23.88 18.49
CA GLY A 29 -5.72 -23.29 19.73
C GLY A 29 -5.33 -24.04 21.00
N HIS A 30 -4.36 -24.98 20.96
CA HIS A 30 -3.98 -25.76 22.15
C HIS A 30 -3.38 -24.92 23.29
N PHE A 31 -3.03 -23.68 23.04
CA PHE A 31 -2.49 -22.73 24.02
C PHE A 31 -3.40 -21.53 24.26
N ASP A 32 -4.62 -21.60 23.78
CA ASP A 32 -5.61 -20.53 24.03
C ASP A 32 -6.23 -20.73 25.44
N ASP A 33 -6.41 -19.63 26.17
CA ASP A 33 -7.15 -19.66 27.42
C ASP A 33 -8.62 -19.97 27.15
N ASN A 34 -9.25 -20.76 28.01
CA ASN A 34 -10.67 -21.13 27.87
C ASN A 34 -11.61 -19.93 27.85
N SER A 35 -11.18 -18.77 28.38
CA SER A 35 -11.92 -17.51 28.37
C SER A 35 -11.80 -16.73 27.04
N LEU A 36 -10.91 -17.13 26.13
CA LEU A 36 -10.64 -16.43 24.89
C LEU A 36 -11.06 -17.26 23.69
N SER A 37 -11.80 -16.64 22.78
CA SER A 37 -12.13 -17.29 21.50
C SER A 37 -10.89 -17.51 20.66
N HIS A 38 -10.81 -18.67 20.00
CA HIS A 38 -9.77 -19.02 19.04
C HIS A 38 -9.66 -17.98 17.90
N GLY A 39 -8.51 -17.89 17.27
CA GLY A 39 -8.26 -17.02 16.11
C GLY A 39 -7.97 -15.58 16.50
N ALA A 40 -8.95 -14.69 16.34
CA ALA A 40 -8.74 -13.24 16.49
C ALA A 40 -8.31 -12.81 17.90
N ARG A 41 -8.63 -13.57 18.94
CA ARG A 41 -8.33 -13.27 20.34
C ARG A 41 -7.37 -14.24 21.01
N GLY A 42 -7.07 -15.37 20.39
CA GLY A 42 -6.19 -16.42 20.93
C GLY A 42 -4.70 -16.09 20.86
N VAL A 43 -3.88 -17.05 21.30
CA VAL A 43 -2.40 -16.95 21.30
C VAL A 43 -1.82 -16.68 19.92
N ILE A 44 -2.54 -17.02 18.86
CA ILE A 44 -2.18 -16.74 17.46
C ILE A 44 -1.88 -15.26 17.21
N ARG A 45 -2.56 -14.33 17.90
CA ARG A 45 -2.29 -12.87 17.79
C ARG A 45 -0.96 -12.44 18.37
N LYS A 46 -0.38 -13.23 19.26
CA LYS A 46 0.97 -12.99 19.82
C LYS A 46 2.09 -13.37 18.85
N LEU A 47 1.76 -14.07 17.76
CA LEU A 47 2.71 -14.35 16.70
C LEU A 47 3.03 -13.09 15.90
N ARG A 48 4.23 -13.03 15.32
CA ARG A 48 4.69 -11.90 14.48
C ARG A 48 3.68 -11.51 13.38
N HIS A 49 3.09 -12.49 12.72
CA HIS A 49 2.11 -12.29 11.66
C HIS A 49 0.65 -12.27 12.14
N ARG A 50 0.41 -12.40 13.45
CA ARG A 50 -0.93 -12.34 14.08
C ARG A 50 -1.98 -13.22 13.38
N GLY A 51 -1.60 -14.41 12.93
CA GLY A 51 -2.49 -15.34 12.19
C GLY A 51 -2.71 -14.98 10.71
N LYS A 52 -2.13 -13.90 10.19
CA LYS A 52 -2.23 -13.59 8.76
C LYS A 52 -1.44 -14.62 7.95
N THR A 53 -2.10 -15.25 6.98
CA THR A 53 -1.46 -16.13 6.01
C THR A 53 -0.61 -15.33 5.04
N ARG A 54 0.55 -15.87 4.66
CA ARG A 54 1.32 -15.33 3.53
C ARG A 54 0.53 -15.62 2.24
N HIS A 55 0.48 -14.63 1.36
CA HIS A 55 0.01 -14.89 0.01
C HIS A 55 0.90 -15.92 -0.67
N THR A 56 0.28 -16.88 -1.36
CA THR A 56 1.00 -17.89 -2.14
C THR A 56 1.69 -17.24 -3.35
N LYS A 57 2.75 -17.88 -3.86
CA LYS A 57 3.41 -17.45 -5.11
C LYS A 57 2.34 -17.41 -6.22
N GLY A 58 2.19 -16.28 -6.89
CA GLY A 58 1.16 -16.07 -7.91
C GLY A 58 -0.17 -15.49 -7.40
N TYR A 59 -0.28 -15.17 -6.09
CA TYR A 59 -1.45 -14.46 -5.60
C TYR A 59 -1.55 -13.07 -6.26
N VAL A 60 -2.67 -12.84 -6.93
CA VAL A 60 -3.01 -11.53 -7.49
C VAL A 60 -4.01 -10.85 -6.56
N GLU A 61 -3.63 -9.69 -6.01
CA GLU A 61 -4.54 -8.87 -5.21
C GLU A 61 -5.66 -8.33 -6.11
N ASN A 62 -6.90 -8.77 -5.84
CA ASN A 62 -8.08 -8.37 -6.62
C ASN A 62 -8.88 -7.26 -5.96
N ARG A 63 -8.58 -6.90 -4.71
CA ARG A 63 -9.32 -5.88 -3.96
C ARG A 63 -8.94 -4.48 -4.43
N GLY A 64 -9.92 -3.75 -4.95
CA GLY A 64 -9.77 -2.35 -5.31
C GLY A 64 -8.88 -2.13 -6.54
N LYS A 65 -8.92 -3.04 -7.53
CA LYS A 65 -8.29 -2.78 -8.82
C LYS A 65 -8.92 -1.56 -9.47
N ILE A 66 -8.09 -0.55 -9.70
CA ILE A 66 -8.43 0.60 -10.52
C ILE A 66 -8.24 0.19 -11.97
N SER A 67 -9.20 0.52 -12.84
CA SER A 67 -8.98 0.39 -14.28
C SER A 67 -7.82 1.30 -14.67
N ILE A 68 -6.74 0.73 -15.19
CA ILE A 68 -5.54 1.46 -15.59
C ILE A 68 -5.67 1.76 -17.08
N SER A 69 -5.58 3.04 -17.45
CA SER A 69 -5.57 3.47 -18.85
C SER A 69 -4.22 3.16 -19.52
N HIS A 70 -3.13 3.46 -18.82
CA HIS A 70 -1.75 3.24 -19.31
C HIS A 70 -0.90 2.60 -18.21
N THR A 71 0.00 1.72 -18.59
CA THR A 71 0.96 1.10 -17.66
C THR A 71 2.19 1.99 -17.48
N ILE A 72 2.94 1.77 -16.39
CA ILE A 72 4.19 2.51 -16.15
C ILE A 72 5.24 2.28 -17.26
N HIS A 73 5.13 1.15 -17.98
CA HIS A 73 6.04 0.81 -19.08
C HIS A 73 5.76 1.60 -20.36
N GLU A 74 4.57 2.18 -20.50
CA GLU A 74 4.17 3.02 -21.64
C GLU A 74 4.54 4.49 -21.43
N LYS A 75 5.22 4.80 -20.33
CA LYS A 75 5.64 6.16 -19.98
C LYS A 75 6.64 6.68 -21.02
N PRO A 76 6.46 7.92 -21.53
CA PRO A 76 7.40 8.52 -22.49
C PRO A 76 8.84 8.55 -21.94
N GLU A 77 9.82 8.41 -22.83
CA GLU A 77 11.25 8.45 -22.46
C GLU A 77 11.63 9.77 -21.78
N ASP A 78 11.12 10.89 -22.28
CA ASP A 78 11.37 12.20 -21.66
C ASP A 78 10.96 12.24 -20.21
N ALA A 79 9.79 11.65 -19.89
CA ALA A 79 9.33 11.55 -18.52
C ALA A 79 10.19 10.60 -17.67
N ASN A 80 10.70 9.50 -18.25
CA ASN A 80 11.59 8.57 -17.57
C ASN A 80 12.95 9.20 -17.30
N ASN A 81 13.53 9.84 -18.32
CA ASN A 81 14.85 10.48 -18.28
C ASN A 81 14.82 11.85 -17.59
N ARG A 82 13.61 12.37 -17.26
CA ARG A 82 13.44 13.68 -16.62
C ARG A 82 14.08 14.80 -17.43
N THR A 83 13.82 14.84 -18.73
CA THR A 83 14.46 15.80 -19.66
C THR A 83 13.61 17.03 -19.91
N ARG A 84 12.33 17.00 -19.55
CA ARG A 84 11.40 18.12 -19.79
C ARG A 84 10.53 18.43 -18.57
N ILE A 85 10.02 19.67 -18.54
CA ILE A 85 9.04 20.16 -17.56
C ILE A 85 7.65 19.64 -17.93
N GLY A 86 6.81 19.37 -16.93
CA GLY A 86 5.42 19.03 -17.15
C GLY A 86 5.11 17.53 -17.06
N ASP A 87 6.06 16.74 -16.62
CA ASP A 87 5.84 15.33 -16.24
C ASP A 87 5.72 15.25 -14.72
N TRP A 88 4.51 15.02 -14.24
CA TRP A 88 4.17 15.11 -12.82
C TRP A 88 4.05 13.75 -12.16
N GLU A 89 4.58 13.65 -10.95
CA GLU A 89 4.32 12.56 -9.99
C GLU A 89 3.38 13.06 -8.91
N ASP A 90 2.45 12.22 -8.53
CA ASP A 90 1.38 12.58 -7.65
C ASP A 90 1.22 11.53 -6.54
N ASP A 91 1.01 12.03 -5.33
CA ASP A 91 0.84 11.24 -4.13
C ASP A 91 -0.12 11.93 -3.15
N THR A 92 -0.56 11.19 -2.15
CA THR A 92 -1.41 11.72 -1.08
C THR A 92 -0.86 11.42 0.29
N VAL A 93 -0.66 12.44 1.09
CA VAL A 93 -0.29 12.30 2.50
C VAL A 93 -1.56 12.31 3.34
N ALA A 94 -1.94 11.14 3.84
CA ALA A 94 -3.13 10.97 4.65
C ALA A 94 -2.91 11.46 6.09
N GLY A 95 -3.85 12.23 6.61
CA GLY A 95 -3.98 12.51 8.05
C GLY A 95 -4.61 11.34 8.82
N LYS A 96 -5.31 11.64 9.91
CA LYS A 96 -6.10 10.61 10.62
C LYS A 96 -7.16 10.03 9.69
N THR A 97 -7.45 8.72 9.81
CA THR A 97 -8.46 8.03 9.02
C THR A 97 -9.79 8.80 8.98
N GLY A 98 -10.32 9.02 7.78
CA GLY A 98 -11.57 9.77 7.56
C GLY A 98 -11.44 11.29 7.68
N LYS A 99 -10.24 11.82 7.87
CA LYS A 99 -9.94 13.25 7.96
C LYS A 99 -9.25 13.78 6.70
N SER A 100 -8.78 15.02 6.77
CA SER A 100 -8.09 15.69 5.66
C SER A 100 -6.85 14.93 5.18
N CYS A 101 -6.52 15.10 3.92
CA CYS A 101 -5.23 14.70 3.37
C CYS A 101 -4.62 15.85 2.56
N LEU A 102 -3.33 15.75 2.30
CA LEU A 102 -2.61 16.62 1.36
C LEU A 102 -2.50 15.86 0.04
N VAL A 103 -2.80 16.54 -1.04
CA VAL A 103 -2.49 16.09 -2.41
C VAL A 103 -1.21 16.78 -2.81
N THR A 104 -0.23 16.03 -3.23
CA THR A 104 1.09 16.53 -3.63
C THR A 104 1.33 16.25 -5.10
N LEU A 105 1.85 17.22 -5.81
CA LEU A 105 2.25 17.12 -7.22
C LEU A 105 3.71 17.56 -7.31
N THR A 106 4.56 16.68 -7.84
CA THR A 106 5.99 16.97 -8.01
C THR A 106 6.36 16.88 -9.48
N ASP A 107 6.86 17.98 -10.06
CA ASP A 107 7.46 17.96 -11.39
C ASP A 107 8.75 17.11 -11.37
N ARG A 108 8.88 16.23 -12.34
CA ARG A 108 10.00 15.26 -12.37
C ARG A 108 11.34 15.90 -12.73
N TYR A 109 11.31 16.97 -13.50
CA TYR A 109 12.51 17.67 -13.98
C TYR A 109 13.07 18.59 -12.91
N TYR A 110 12.31 19.64 -12.53
CA TYR A 110 12.75 20.64 -11.56
C TYR A 110 12.53 20.28 -10.09
N ARG A 111 11.82 19.18 -9.80
CA ARG A 111 11.40 18.84 -8.45
C ARG A 111 10.50 19.90 -7.79
N PHE A 112 9.85 20.71 -8.62
CA PHE A 112 8.89 21.68 -8.14
C PHE A 112 7.69 20.98 -7.51
N LEU A 113 7.37 21.35 -6.28
CA LEU A 113 6.34 20.71 -5.48
C LEU A 113 5.14 21.65 -5.31
N LYS A 114 3.95 21.19 -5.66
CA LYS A 114 2.67 21.82 -5.27
C LYS A 114 1.92 20.95 -4.28
N ILE A 115 1.28 21.59 -3.33
CA ILE A 115 0.53 20.89 -2.28
C ILE A 115 -0.83 21.58 -2.11
N GLN A 116 -1.90 20.76 -2.05
CA GLN A 116 -3.24 21.24 -1.70
C GLN A 116 -3.86 20.35 -0.64
N LYS A 117 -4.42 20.97 0.40
CA LYS A 117 -5.18 20.25 1.42
C LYS A 117 -6.60 20.01 0.91
N VAL A 118 -7.10 18.77 1.08
CA VAL A 118 -8.49 18.40 0.87
C VAL A 118 -9.12 17.93 2.17
N ALA A 119 -10.41 18.22 2.34
CA ALA A 119 -11.11 17.96 3.62
C ALA A 119 -11.20 16.47 3.95
N VAL A 120 -11.34 15.61 2.93
CA VAL A 120 -11.45 14.16 3.09
C VAL A 120 -10.75 13.48 1.90
N LYS A 121 -10.04 12.39 2.14
CA LYS A 121 -9.41 11.55 1.11
C LYS A 121 -10.48 10.79 0.30
N LYS A 122 -11.18 11.52 -0.59
CA LYS A 122 -12.15 10.98 -1.54
C LYS A 122 -11.69 11.28 -2.95
N SER A 123 -11.83 10.32 -3.87
CA SER A 123 -11.33 10.41 -5.23
C SER A 123 -11.79 11.68 -5.96
N LYS A 124 -13.07 12.06 -5.85
CA LYS A 124 -13.60 13.27 -6.45
C LYS A 124 -12.85 14.54 -6.01
N LEU A 125 -12.64 14.71 -4.69
CA LEU A 125 -11.96 15.90 -4.14
C LEU A 125 -10.47 15.92 -4.47
N VAL A 126 -9.84 14.74 -4.53
CA VAL A 126 -8.43 14.61 -4.92
C VAL A 126 -8.24 15.05 -6.38
N ILE A 127 -9.06 14.52 -7.29
CA ILE A 127 -8.99 14.90 -8.71
C ILE A 127 -9.30 16.38 -8.94
N GLU A 128 -10.32 16.95 -8.28
CA GLU A 128 -10.62 18.39 -8.35
C GLU A 128 -9.42 19.25 -7.89
N ALA A 129 -8.74 18.82 -6.82
CA ALA A 129 -7.54 19.50 -6.34
C ALA A 129 -6.39 19.42 -7.34
N MET A 130 -6.17 18.25 -7.95
CA MET A 130 -5.15 18.04 -8.98
C MET A 130 -5.40 18.91 -10.21
N VAL A 131 -6.64 18.92 -10.72
CA VAL A 131 -7.03 19.78 -11.85
C VAL A 131 -6.70 21.24 -11.55
N LYS A 132 -7.17 21.76 -10.41
CA LYS A 132 -6.92 23.14 -10.01
C LYS A 132 -5.44 23.47 -9.88
N MET A 133 -4.62 22.54 -9.39
CA MET A 133 -3.17 22.76 -9.28
C MET A 133 -2.46 22.71 -10.63
N LEU A 134 -2.90 21.84 -11.55
CA LEU A 134 -2.23 21.59 -12.83
C LEU A 134 -2.72 22.53 -13.95
N GLU A 135 -3.94 23.04 -13.85
CA GLU A 135 -4.55 23.89 -14.91
C GLU A 135 -3.62 25.01 -15.38
N PRO A 136 -2.99 25.82 -14.49
CA PRO A 136 -2.12 26.92 -14.90
C PRO A 136 -0.68 26.48 -15.29
N LEU A 137 -0.38 25.20 -15.29
CA LEU A 137 0.98 24.68 -15.44
C LEU A 137 1.15 23.92 -16.76
N THR A 138 2.40 23.86 -17.23
CA THR A 138 2.79 22.94 -18.29
C THR A 138 2.57 21.49 -17.80
N LYS A 139 1.92 20.68 -18.62
CA LYS A 139 1.57 19.29 -18.28
C LYS A 139 1.60 18.41 -19.53
N HIS A 140 2.30 17.32 -19.46
CA HIS A 140 2.41 16.31 -20.50
C HIS A 140 1.95 14.96 -20.00
N THR A 141 2.40 14.59 -18.79
CA THR A 141 2.00 13.33 -18.14
C THR A 141 1.74 13.53 -16.66
N VAL A 142 0.84 12.73 -16.09
CA VAL A 142 0.62 12.62 -14.65
C VAL A 142 0.71 11.15 -14.27
N THR A 143 1.52 10.82 -13.28
CA THR A 143 1.75 9.45 -12.82
C THR A 143 1.32 9.33 -11.37
N PRO A 144 0.04 9.00 -11.08
CA PRO A 144 -0.42 8.69 -9.74
C PRO A 144 0.04 7.29 -9.29
N ASP A 145 0.04 7.06 -7.98
CA ASP A 145 0.11 5.73 -7.45
C ASP A 145 -1.21 4.94 -7.71
N ARG A 146 -1.26 3.66 -7.31
CA ARG A 146 -2.47 2.83 -7.46
C ARG A 146 -3.45 2.98 -6.29
N GLY A 147 -3.48 4.14 -5.67
CA GLY A 147 -4.40 4.45 -4.58
C GLY A 147 -5.85 4.58 -5.05
N LYS A 148 -6.82 4.14 -4.24
CA LYS A 148 -8.26 4.25 -4.57
C LYS A 148 -8.71 5.69 -4.78
N GLU A 149 -8.01 6.65 -4.25
CA GLU A 149 -8.21 8.08 -4.43
C GLU A 149 -8.02 8.54 -5.87
N PHE A 150 -7.32 7.77 -6.70
CA PHE A 150 -7.08 8.07 -8.11
C PHE A 150 -8.01 7.32 -9.07
N THR A 151 -9.09 6.73 -8.57
CA THR A 151 -10.05 5.97 -9.40
C THR A 151 -10.62 6.80 -10.56
N TYR A 152 -10.75 8.11 -10.40
CA TYR A 152 -11.25 9.02 -11.44
C TYR A 152 -10.16 9.68 -12.28
N HIS A 153 -8.98 9.06 -12.41
CA HIS A 153 -7.86 9.61 -13.19
C HIS A 153 -8.22 9.90 -14.66
N GLN A 154 -9.12 9.14 -15.28
CA GLN A 154 -9.59 9.43 -16.63
C GLN A 154 -10.23 10.81 -16.73
N LYS A 155 -11.03 11.23 -15.74
CA LYS A 155 -11.60 12.57 -15.71
C LYS A 155 -10.52 13.66 -15.61
N LEU A 156 -9.40 13.37 -14.92
CA LEU A 156 -8.26 14.28 -14.90
C LEU A 156 -7.68 14.43 -16.30
N CYS A 157 -7.45 13.34 -17.02
CA CYS A 157 -6.93 13.35 -18.38
C CYS A 157 -7.86 14.11 -19.31
N ASP A 158 -9.18 13.86 -19.26
CA ASP A 158 -10.18 14.53 -20.09
C ASP A 158 -10.20 16.05 -19.85
N GLN A 159 -10.16 16.48 -18.59
CA GLN A 159 -10.19 17.91 -18.22
C GLN A 159 -8.91 18.66 -18.58
N LEU A 160 -7.76 18.01 -18.40
CA LEU A 160 -6.45 18.61 -18.65
C LEU A 160 -5.94 18.38 -20.08
N LYS A 161 -6.61 17.55 -20.86
CA LYS A 161 -6.23 17.14 -22.24
C LYS A 161 -4.82 16.56 -22.32
N ILE A 162 -4.53 15.61 -21.44
CA ILE A 162 -3.24 14.88 -21.34
C ILE A 162 -3.45 13.38 -21.44
#